data_d7f1ae8d6752157207657f3376443a57
#
_entry.id   d7f1ae8d6752157207657f3376443a57
#
_cell.length_a   1.000
_cell.length_b   1.000
_cell.length_c   1.000
_cell.angle_alpha   90.00
_cell.angle_beta   90.00
_cell.angle_gamma   90.00
#
_symmetry.space_group_name_H-M   'P 1'
#
loop_
_entity.id
_entity.type
_entity.pdbx_description
1 polymer ?
#
loop_
_entity_poly.entity_id
_entity_poly.type
_entity_poly.pdbx_seq_one_letter_code
_entity_poly.pdbx_strand_id
1 'polypeptide(L)'
;VSEVSKLKEPFSYYKLSMALESGQVNAPVLTADGEVFGLAQEDASGKKEDSYAVSAGYANSLTIQSADAFNSTYSRIGIRKAWPSDASQAQVSLYLMASSQDPKTYLATLNDFIATFPDSPDGYLNRANHYAYHRADLAPTEAEQGAYLDKALEDINTASRFSERKGDIWFNRAKLIYGVAAADTTLNKEQWTVDALSLIH
;
A
#
# COMPACT_ATOMS: atom_id res chain seq x y z
N VAL A 1 -22.48 16.47 -24.15
CA VAL A 1 -21.91 17.52 -23.28
C VAL A 1 -22.98 18.55 -23.02
N SER A 2 -23.32 18.76 -21.74
CA SER A 2 -24.36 19.75 -21.35
C SER A 2 -23.75 21.11 -20.98
N GLU A 3 -22.52 21.13 -20.53
CA GLU A 3 -21.80 22.34 -20.13
C GLU A 3 -20.31 22.18 -20.36
N VAL A 4 -19.64 23.30 -20.69
CA VAL A 4 -18.18 23.37 -20.85
C VAL A 4 -17.66 24.44 -19.90
N SER A 5 -16.88 24.01 -18.92
CA SER A 5 -16.18 24.91 -18.00
C SER A 5 -14.71 25.01 -18.39
N LYS A 6 -14.22 26.23 -18.57
CA LYS A 6 -12.78 26.47 -18.75
C LYS A 6 -12.11 26.50 -17.39
N LEU A 7 -11.16 25.58 -17.16
CA LEU A 7 -10.32 25.62 -15.97
C LEU A 7 -9.24 26.69 -16.18
N LYS A 8 -8.07 26.34 -16.52
CA LYS A 8 -6.96 27.24 -16.87
C LYS A 8 -6.64 26.97 -18.32
N GLU A 9 -6.68 27.99 -19.18
CA GLU A 9 -6.34 27.78 -20.59
C GLU A 9 -5.01 26.99 -20.72
N PRO A 10 -4.95 25.99 -21.61
CA PRO A 10 -5.92 25.61 -22.66
C PRO A 10 -6.92 24.51 -22.24
N PHE A 11 -7.13 24.21 -20.97
CA PHE A 11 -7.85 23.03 -20.51
C PHE A 11 -9.34 23.32 -20.27
N SER A 12 -10.18 22.40 -20.74
CA SER A 12 -11.61 22.43 -20.53
C SER A 12 -12.07 21.25 -19.68
N TYR A 13 -13.13 21.46 -18.95
CA TYR A 13 -13.86 20.47 -18.19
C TYR A 13 -15.27 20.39 -18.74
N TYR A 14 -15.71 19.21 -19.11
CA TYR A 14 -16.97 19.00 -19.77
C TYR A 14 -17.95 18.32 -18.82
N LYS A 15 -19.13 18.87 -18.64
CA LYS A 15 -20.22 18.18 -17.95
C LYS A 15 -20.92 17.27 -18.96
N LEU A 16 -21.06 16.00 -18.63
CA LEU A 16 -21.70 14.99 -19.46
C LEU A 16 -23.15 14.79 -18.99
N SER A 17 -24.06 14.57 -19.94
CA SER A 17 -25.47 14.26 -19.66
C SER A 17 -25.71 12.76 -19.49
N MET A 18 -24.79 12.07 -18.86
CA MET A 18 -24.86 10.62 -18.63
C MET A 18 -24.24 10.28 -17.29
N ALA A 19 -24.82 9.32 -16.59
CA ALA A 19 -24.18 8.73 -15.41
C ALA A 19 -23.05 7.78 -15.85
N LEU A 20 -22.01 7.71 -15.04
CA LEU A 20 -20.95 6.70 -15.21
C LEU A 20 -21.27 5.47 -14.38
N GLU A 21 -21.04 4.31 -14.97
CA GLU A 21 -21.07 3.03 -14.25
C GLU A 21 -19.71 2.74 -13.63
N SER A 22 -19.72 1.82 -12.67
CA SER A 22 -18.49 1.33 -12.04
C SER A 22 -17.53 0.77 -13.12
N GLY A 23 -16.30 1.26 -13.15
CA GLY A 23 -15.28 0.88 -14.13
C GLY A 23 -15.19 1.78 -15.36
N GLN A 24 -16.08 2.76 -15.52
CA GLN A 24 -16.02 3.74 -16.61
C GLN A 24 -15.21 4.99 -16.28
N VAL A 25 -14.78 5.16 -15.04
CA VAL A 25 -13.88 6.25 -14.64
C VAL A 25 -12.55 6.11 -15.39
N ASN A 26 -12.06 7.22 -15.93
CA ASN A 26 -10.91 7.31 -16.83
C ASN A 26 -11.10 6.67 -18.22
N ALA A 27 -12.30 6.19 -18.55
CA ALA A 27 -12.59 5.76 -19.92
C ALA A 27 -12.54 6.95 -20.88
N PRO A 28 -12.10 6.74 -22.14
CA PRO A 28 -12.11 7.78 -23.15
C PRO A 28 -13.55 8.15 -23.52
N VAL A 29 -13.82 9.46 -23.58
CA VAL A 29 -15.08 10.00 -24.09
C VAL A 29 -14.86 10.45 -25.53
N LEU A 30 -15.68 9.91 -26.42
CA LEU A 30 -15.52 10.05 -27.89
C LEU A 30 -16.54 11.03 -28.43
N THR A 31 -16.16 11.71 -29.48
CA THR A 31 -17.10 12.42 -30.38
C THR A 31 -17.90 11.42 -31.24
N ALA A 32 -18.91 11.89 -31.92
CA ALA A 32 -19.65 11.07 -32.90
C ALA A 32 -18.77 10.52 -34.05
N ASP A 33 -17.67 11.20 -34.34
CA ASP A 33 -16.69 10.82 -35.35
C ASP A 33 -15.61 9.87 -34.82
N GLY A 34 -15.68 9.50 -33.55
CA GLY A 34 -14.74 8.57 -32.91
C GLY A 34 -13.45 9.20 -32.34
N GLU A 35 -13.36 10.52 -32.32
CA GLU A 35 -12.21 11.22 -31.74
C GLU A 35 -12.31 11.31 -30.22
N VAL A 36 -11.23 11.07 -29.51
CA VAL A 36 -11.17 11.21 -28.04
C VAL A 36 -11.07 12.69 -27.68
N PHE A 37 -12.08 13.25 -27.03
CA PHE A 37 -12.05 14.63 -26.57
C PHE A 37 -11.81 14.76 -25.06
N GLY A 38 -12.00 13.70 -24.28
CA GLY A 38 -11.79 13.75 -22.83
C GLY A 38 -11.69 12.37 -22.20
N LEU A 39 -11.36 12.37 -20.89
CA LEU A 39 -11.36 11.21 -20.02
C LEU A 39 -12.46 11.37 -18.97
N ALA A 40 -13.31 10.36 -18.82
CA ALA A 40 -14.45 10.36 -17.92
C ALA A 40 -14.04 10.43 -16.46
N GLN A 41 -14.72 11.26 -15.67
CA GLN A 41 -14.50 11.46 -14.24
C GLN A 41 -15.83 11.44 -13.49
N GLU A 42 -15.85 10.84 -12.32
CA GLU A 42 -16.98 10.96 -11.39
C GLU A 42 -17.05 12.36 -10.77
N ASP A 43 -18.25 12.77 -10.38
CA ASP A 43 -18.42 13.97 -9.58
C ASP A 43 -17.77 13.79 -8.19
N ALA A 44 -16.91 14.72 -7.80
CA ALA A 44 -16.26 14.74 -6.50
C ALA A 44 -17.24 14.81 -5.32
N SER A 45 -18.48 15.26 -5.55
CA SER A 45 -19.55 15.29 -4.54
C SER A 45 -20.26 13.95 -4.35
N GLY A 46 -19.92 12.94 -5.17
CA GLY A 46 -20.53 11.61 -5.13
C GLY A 46 -21.96 11.56 -5.67
N LYS A 47 -22.47 12.60 -6.33
CA LYS A 47 -23.75 12.58 -7.01
C LYS A 47 -23.64 11.77 -8.29
N LYS A 48 -24.34 10.65 -8.36
CA LYS A 48 -24.30 9.74 -9.52
C LYS A 48 -24.97 10.29 -10.77
N GLU A 49 -25.70 11.39 -10.65
CA GLU A 49 -26.48 11.99 -11.76
C GLU A 49 -25.62 12.84 -12.71
N ASP A 50 -24.51 13.38 -12.18
CA ASP A 50 -23.59 14.21 -12.93
C ASP A 50 -22.27 13.47 -13.14
N SER A 51 -21.79 13.47 -14.37
CA SER A 51 -20.46 12.99 -14.72
C SER A 51 -19.72 14.04 -15.54
N TYR A 52 -18.43 13.93 -15.58
CA TYR A 52 -17.57 14.94 -16.18
C TYR A 52 -16.53 14.28 -17.08
N ALA A 53 -15.92 15.08 -17.94
CA ALA A 53 -14.72 14.67 -18.67
C ALA A 53 -13.65 15.77 -18.60
N VAL A 54 -12.43 15.37 -18.33
CA VAL A 54 -11.26 16.25 -18.45
C VAL A 54 -10.77 16.22 -19.89
N SER A 55 -10.47 17.38 -20.45
CA SER A 55 -9.99 17.49 -21.84
C SER A 55 -8.82 16.57 -22.15
N ALA A 56 -8.92 15.80 -23.24
CA ALA A 56 -7.81 14.97 -23.73
C ALA A 56 -6.58 15.81 -24.12
N GLY A 57 -6.76 17.07 -24.48
CA GLY A 57 -5.66 18.02 -24.73
C GLY A 57 -4.71 18.19 -23.55
N TYR A 58 -5.17 17.89 -22.32
CA TYR A 58 -4.30 17.88 -21.13
C TYR A 58 -3.15 16.86 -21.26
N ALA A 59 -3.42 15.70 -21.87
CA ALA A 59 -2.39 14.67 -22.07
C ALA A 59 -1.22 15.18 -22.91
N ASN A 60 -1.47 16.05 -23.88
CA ASN A 60 -0.44 16.63 -24.74
C ASN A 60 0.47 17.62 -24.00
N SER A 61 0.04 18.14 -22.85
CA SER A 61 0.85 19.05 -22.01
C SER A 61 1.72 18.31 -21.00
N LEU A 62 1.51 16.98 -20.85
CA LEU A 62 2.31 16.19 -19.92
C LEU A 62 3.72 15.98 -20.46
N THR A 63 4.70 16.20 -19.62
CA THR A 63 6.10 15.90 -19.91
C THR A 63 6.47 14.58 -19.27
N ILE A 64 7.01 13.67 -20.07
CA ILE A 64 7.55 12.40 -19.56
C ILE A 64 8.72 12.74 -18.65
N GLN A 65 8.60 12.41 -17.38
CA GLN A 65 9.67 12.62 -16.41
C GLN A 65 10.74 11.55 -16.57
N SER A 66 12.01 11.94 -16.37
CA SER A 66 13.10 10.96 -16.32
C SER A 66 12.96 10.03 -15.11
N ALA A 67 13.59 8.85 -15.18
CA ALA A 67 13.61 7.91 -14.07
C ALA A 67 14.19 8.52 -12.78
N ASP A 68 15.11 9.49 -12.90
CA ASP A 68 15.72 10.17 -11.76
C ASP A 68 14.76 11.15 -11.06
N ALA A 69 13.80 11.72 -11.80
CA ALA A 69 12.76 12.59 -11.23
C ALA A 69 11.65 11.79 -10.52
N PHE A 70 11.66 10.47 -10.63
CA PHE A 70 10.67 9.55 -10.10
C PHE A 70 10.43 9.80 -8.59
N ASN A 71 11.48 9.80 -7.78
CA ASN A 71 11.36 9.91 -6.33
C ASN A 71 10.78 11.26 -5.86
N SER A 72 11.08 12.37 -6.53
CA SER A 72 10.61 13.70 -6.13
C SER A 72 9.19 14.00 -6.63
N THR A 73 8.84 13.52 -7.82
CA THR A 73 7.53 13.79 -8.43
C THR A 73 6.47 12.82 -7.92
N TYR A 74 6.77 11.52 -7.86
CA TYR A 74 5.83 10.50 -7.41
C TYR A 74 5.44 10.63 -5.93
N SER A 75 6.36 11.02 -5.06
CA SER A 75 6.05 11.24 -3.65
C SER A 75 5.03 12.37 -3.41
N ARG A 76 4.91 13.31 -4.36
CA ARG A 76 4.02 14.47 -4.25
C ARG A 76 2.61 14.24 -4.80
N ILE A 77 2.44 13.32 -5.74
CA ILE A 77 1.16 13.13 -6.42
C ILE A 77 0.26 12.06 -5.78
N GLY A 78 0.73 11.38 -4.73
CA GLY A 78 -0.03 10.35 -4.02
C GLY A 78 -0.34 9.09 -4.85
N ILE A 79 0.12 9.02 -6.11
CA ILE A 79 -0.02 7.83 -6.95
C ILE A 79 1.08 6.85 -6.57
N ARG A 80 0.70 5.64 -6.18
CA ARG A 80 1.66 4.57 -5.92
C ARG A 80 1.97 3.84 -7.22
N LYS A 81 3.23 3.47 -7.40
CA LYS A 81 3.62 2.56 -8.46
C LYS A 81 2.98 1.20 -8.18
N ALA A 82 2.37 0.60 -9.21
CA ALA A 82 1.88 -0.76 -9.10
C ALA A 82 3.05 -1.71 -8.77
N TRP A 83 2.76 -2.71 -7.95
CA TRP A 83 3.72 -3.78 -7.69
C TRP A 83 4.08 -4.50 -8.99
N PRO A 84 5.32 -4.99 -9.13
CA PRO A 84 5.64 -5.98 -10.15
C PRO A 84 4.68 -7.17 -10.05
N SER A 85 4.41 -7.84 -11.15
CA SER A 85 3.54 -9.03 -11.15
C SER A 85 4.13 -10.23 -10.40
N ASP A 86 5.45 -10.26 -10.27
CA ASP A 86 6.19 -11.28 -9.55
C ASP A 86 6.47 -10.85 -8.10
N ALA A 87 6.08 -11.68 -7.14
CA ALA A 87 6.22 -11.40 -5.71
C ALA A 87 7.68 -11.22 -5.27
N SER A 88 8.64 -11.95 -5.88
CA SER A 88 10.06 -11.85 -5.53
C SER A 88 10.64 -10.50 -5.95
N GLN A 89 10.23 -10.00 -7.11
CA GLN A 89 10.61 -8.65 -7.56
C GLN A 89 9.95 -7.57 -6.70
N ALA A 90 8.70 -7.76 -6.31
CA ALA A 90 7.99 -6.86 -5.42
C ALA A 90 8.65 -6.80 -4.03
N GLN A 91 9.19 -7.91 -3.53
CA GLN A 91 9.92 -7.99 -2.27
C GLN A 91 11.17 -7.10 -2.26
N VAL A 92 11.90 -7.02 -3.37
CA VAL A 92 13.06 -6.11 -3.49
C VAL A 92 12.61 -4.66 -3.31
N SER A 93 11.50 -4.28 -3.95
CA SER A 93 10.92 -2.95 -3.80
C SER A 93 10.48 -2.67 -2.36
N LEU A 94 9.85 -3.65 -1.71
CA LEU A 94 9.42 -3.57 -0.31
C LEU A 94 10.62 -3.32 0.63
N TYR A 95 11.73 -4.02 0.42
CA TYR A 95 12.97 -3.84 1.19
C TYR A 95 13.53 -2.42 1.05
N LEU A 96 13.57 -1.88 -0.18
CA LEU A 96 14.04 -0.52 -0.43
C LEU A 96 13.16 0.54 0.21
N MET A 97 11.84 0.32 0.24
CA MET A 97 10.88 1.23 0.87
C MET A 97 11.01 1.25 2.39
N ALA A 98 11.42 0.16 3.02
CA ALA A 98 11.61 0.06 4.47
C ALA A 98 12.59 1.11 5.03
N SER A 99 13.61 1.49 4.26
CA SER A 99 14.62 2.47 4.69
C SER A 99 14.26 3.92 4.37
N SER A 100 13.24 4.15 3.54
CA SER A 100 12.88 5.47 3.03
C SER A 100 11.54 6.01 3.53
N GLN A 101 10.69 5.17 4.09
CA GLN A 101 9.36 5.53 4.59
C GLN A 101 9.33 5.62 6.11
N ASP A 102 8.48 6.51 6.62
CA ASP A 102 8.14 6.52 8.05
C ASP A 102 7.34 5.27 8.44
N PRO A 103 7.30 4.89 9.74
CA PRO A 103 6.68 3.65 10.18
C PRO A 103 5.20 3.49 9.78
N LYS A 104 4.41 4.56 9.79
CA LYS A 104 2.99 4.50 9.43
C LYS A 104 2.79 4.31 7.94
N THR A 105 3.56 5.02 7.14
CA THR A 105 3.55 4.89 5.67
C THR A 105 4.04 3.51 5.25
N TYR A 106 5.08 2.99 5.89
CA TYR A 106 5.59 1.66 5.59
C TYR A 106 4.59 0.56 5.97
N LEU A 107 3.87 0.72 7.09
CA LEU A 107 2.78 -0.21 7.44
C LEU A 107 1.67 -0.25 6.38
N ALA A 108 1.29 0.91 5.83
CA ALA A 108 0.33 0.96 4.73
C ALA A 108 0.87 0.26 3.48
N THR A 109 2.16 0.39 3.19
CA THR A 109 2.85 -0.29 2.08
C THR A 109 2.87 -1.81 2.28
N LEU A 110 3.12 -2.30 3.48
CA LEU A 110 3.07 -3.72 3.84
C LEU A 110 1.66 -4.30 3.68
N ASN A 111 0.63 -3.56 4.09
CA ASN A 111 -0.75 -3.98 3.90
C ASN A 111 -1.13 -4.08 2.41
N ASP A 112 -0.68 -3.15 1.60
CA ASP A 112 -0.89 -3.15 0.15
C ASP A 112 -0.16 -4.31 -0.54
N PHE A 113 1.09 -4.61 -0.10
CA PHE A 113 1.82 -5.79 -0.57
C PHE A 113 1.08 -7.09 -0.26
N ILE A 114 0.59 -7.27 0.98
CA ILE A 114 -0.16 -8.46 1.38
C ILE A 114 -1.49 -8.58 0.61
N ALA A 115 -2.16 -7.45 0.37
CA ALA A 115 -3.39 -7.45 -0.44
C ALA A 115 -3.13 -7.88 -1.89
N THR A 116 -1.96 -7.55 -2.43
CA THR A 116 -1.57 -7.92 -3.81
C THR A 116 -1.04 -9.35 -3.90
N PHE A 117 -0.31 -9.80 -2.87
CA PHE A 117 0.33 -11.12 -2.80
C PHE A 117 -0.07 -11.86 -1.52
N PRO A 118 -1.33 -12.28 -1.38
CA PRO A 118 -1.85 -12.85 -0.13
C PRO A 118 -1.20 -14.17 0.27
N ASP A 119 -0.62 -14.89 -0.67
CA ASP A 119 0.05 -16.16 -0.43
C ASP A 119 1.58 -16.03 -0.24
N SER A 120 2.11 -14.82 -0.28
CA SER A 120 3.54 -14.57 -0.06
C SER A 120 3.84 -14.51 1.44
N PRO A 121 4.66 -15.41 2.00
CA PRO A 121 5.02 -15.37 3.42
C PRO A 121 5.83 -14.11 3.78
N ASP A 122 6.56 -13.54 2.83
CA ASP A 122 7.44 -12.38 3.06
C ASP A 122 6.69 -11.12 3.50
N GLY A 123 5.50 -10.89 2.95
CA GLY A 123 4.65 -9.77 3.35
C GLY A 123 4.31 -9.82 4.84
N TYR A 124 3.86 -10.99 5.29
CA TYR A 124 3.51 -11.21 6.69
C TYR A 124 4.73 -11.15 7.61
N LEU A 125 5.87 -11.75 7.23
CA LEU A 125 7.09 -11.69 8.02
C LEU A 125 7.62 -10.26 8.18
N ASN A 126 7.61 -9.49 7.10
CA ASN A 126 8.02 -8.09 7.16
C ASN A 126 7.07 -7.27 8.03
N ARG A 127 5.75 -7.49 7.93
CA ARG A 127 4.76 -6.78 8.76
C ARG A 127 4.85 -7.19 10.23
N ALA A 128 5.10 -8.46 10.53
CA ALA A 128 5.35 -8.92 11.89
C ALA A 128 6.55 -8.24 12.54
N ASN A 129 7.67 -8.17 11.83
CA ASN A 129 8.85 -7.44 12.30
C ASN A 129 8.54 -5.95 12.49
N HIS A 130 7.83 -5.35 11.55
CA HIS A 130 7.45 -3.94 11.63
C HIS A 130 6.56 -3.65 12.85
N TYR A 131 5.54 -4.46 13.09
CA TYR A 131 4.70 -4.36 14.27
C TYR A 131 5.51 -4.46 15.57
N ALA A 132 6.43 -5.41 15.66
CA ALA A 132 7.21 -5.63 16.87
C ALA A 132 8.20 -4.50 17.16
N TYR A 133 8.97 -4.06 16.17
CA TYR A 133 10.05 -3.10 16.37
C TYR A 133 9.61 -1.64 16.30
N HIS A 134 8.49 -1.33 15.64
CA HIS A 134 7.98 0.04 15.51
C HIS A 134 6.66 0.28 16.25
N ARG A 135 6.29 -0.61 17.22
CA ARG A 135 5.04 -0.47 17.97
C ARG A 135 4.88 0.88 18.67
N ALA A 136 5.98 1.44 19.17
CA ALA A 136 5.97 2.74 19.83
C ALA A 136 5.68 3.92 18.87
N ASP A 137 6.09 3.78 17.60
CA ASP A 137 5.81 4.77 16.56
C ASP A 137 4.37 4.64 16.02
N LEU A 138 3.81 3.43 16.11
CA LEU A 138 2.49 3.09 15.60
C LEU A 138 1.37 3.38 16.59
N ALA A 139 1.65 3.27 17.90
CA ALA A 139 0.66 3.40 18.95
C ALA A 139 1.16 4.23 20.15
N PRO A 140 0.32 5.15 20.66
CA PRO A 140 0.70 6.07 21.74
C PRO A 140 0.67 5.43 23.13
N THR A 141 -0.04 4.31 23.32
CA THR A 141 -0.22 3.67 24.64
C THR A 141 0.40 2.27 24.70
N GLU A 142 0.86 1.87 25.86
CA GLU A 142 1.44 0.54 26.09
C GLU A 142 0.45 -0.60 25.77
N ALA A 143 -0.84 -0.42 26.06
CA ALA A 143 -1.86 -1.40 25.76
C ALA A 143 -2.03 -1.61 24.25
N GLU A 144 -2.02 -0.53 23.47
CA GLU A 144 -2.07 -0.60 22.00
C GLU A 144 -0.77 -1.18 21.43
N GLN A 145 0.37 -0.87 22.03
CA GLN A 145 1.66 -1.45 21.64
C GLN A 145 1.68 -2.97 21.90
N GLY A 146 1.09 -3.44 23.00
CA GLY A 146 0.88 -4.86 23.28
C GLY A 146 0.06 -5.55 22.18
N ALA A 147 -1.03 -4.94 21.73
CA ALA A 147 -1.85 -5.47 20.65
C ALA A 147 -1.09 -5.60 19.32
N TYR A 148 -0.07 -4.80 19.06
CA TYR A 148 0.81 -4.97 17.90
C TYR A 148 1.72 -6.19 18.00
N LEU A 149 2.12 -6.60 19.20
CA LEU A 149 2.87 -7.84 19.40
C LEU A 149 2.00 -9.07 19.08
N ASP A 150 0.74 -9.05 19.51
CA ASP A 150 -0.21 -10.11 19.17
C ASP A 150 -0.41 -10.23 17.65
N LYS A 151 -0.58 -9.08 16.97
CA LYS A 151 -0.66 -9.04 15.50
C LYS A 151 0.62 -9.56 14.82
N ALA A 152 1.79 -9.27 15.39
CA ALA A 152 3.05 -9.77 14.87
C ALA A 152 3.12 -11.30 14.94
N LEU A 153 2.68 -11.89 16.05
CA LEU A 153 2.62 -13.35 16.20
C LEU A 153 1.59 -13.99 15.26
N GLU A 154 0.45 -13.35 15.05
CA GLU A 154 -0.56 -13.80 14.10
C GLU A 154 -0.04 -13.79 12.65
N ASP A 155 0.67 -12.75 12.27
CA ASP A 155 1.30 -12.65 10.95
C ASP A 155 2.34 -13.75 10.73
N ILE A 156 3.17 -14.05 11.73
CA ILE A 156 4.14 -15.16 11.63
C ILE A 156 3.41 -16.51 11.48
N ASN A 157 2.33 -16.72 12.22
CA ASN A 157 1.52 -17.93 12.09
C ASN A 157 0.92 -18.02 10.68
N THR A 158 0.49 -16.89 10.10
CA THR A 158 -0.03 -16.83 8.74
C THR A 158 1.07 -17.12 7.71
N ALA A 159 2.25 -16.50 7.86
CA ALA A 159 3.40 -16.79 7.01
C ALA A 159 3.78 -18.28 7.00
N SER A 160 3.65 -18.96 8.15
CA SER A 160 3.96 -20.39 8.25
C SER A 160 3.04 -21.29 7.42
N ARG A 161 1.84 -20.82 7.05
CA ARG A 161 0.91 -21.58 6.20
C ARG A 161 1.34 -21.59 4.74
N PHE A 162 1.96 -20.49 4.29
CA PHE A 162 2.36 -20.29 2.90
C PHE A 162 3.82 -20.66 2.62
N SER A 163 4.66 -20.77 3.65
CA SER A 163 6.07 -21.09 3.47
C SER A 163 6.31 -22.60 3.40
N GLU A 164 7.07 -23.04 2.39
CA GLU A 164 7.62 -24.38 2.33
C GLU A 164 8.78 -24.56 3.32
N ARG A 165 9.49 -23.48 3.64
CA ARG A 165 10.65 -23.45 4.55
C ARG A 165 10.23 -23.14 5.98
N LYS A 166 9.49 -24.04 6.59
CA LYS A 166 8.93 -23.83 7.95
C LYS A 166 10.01 -23.57 9.01
N GLY A 167 11.18 -24.16 8.88
CA GLY A 167 12.28 -23.89 9.79
C GLY A 167 12.72 -22.43 9.84
N ASP A 168 12.72 -21.75 8.70
CA ASP A 168 13.06 -20.31 8.63
C ASP A 168 11.99 -19.47 9.32
N ILE A 169 10.71 -19.85 9.19
CA ILE A 169 9.61 -19.15 9.86
C ILE A 169 9.73 -19.28 11.38
N TRP A 170 9.99 -20.48 11.88
CA TRP A 170 10.17 -20.73 13.30
C TRP A 170 11.40 -20.00 13.85
N PHE A 171 12.50 -19.98 13.11
CA PHE A 171 13.67 -19.19 13.47
C PHE A 171 13.35 -17.68 13.55
N ASN A 172 12.65 -17.13 12.56
CA ASN A 172 12.23 -15.72 12.57
C ASN A 172 11.30 -15.42 13.74
N ARG A 173 10.38 -16.33 14.08
CA ARG A 173 9.51 -16.21 15.25
C ARG A 173 10.32 -16.17 16.56
N ALA A 174 11.24 -17.11 16.75
CA ALA A 174 12.09 -17.16 17.92
C ALA A 174 12.95 -15.89 18.05
N LYS A 175 13.54 -15.44 16.94
CA LYS A 175 14.32 -14.21 16.88
C LYS A 175 13.50 -12.97 17.25
N LEU A 176 12.28 -12.87 16.76
CA LEU A 176 11.38 -11.76 17.06
C LEU A 176 11.00 -11.75 18.54
N ILE A 177 10.57 -12.88 19.08
CA ILE A 177 10.21 -13.03 20.49
C ILE A 177 11.39 -12.66 21.37
N TYR A 178 12.57 -13.21 21.09
CA TYR A 178 13.78 -12.89 21.86
C TYR A 178 14.15 -11.41 21.77
N GLY A 179 14.13 -10.82 20.58
CA GLY A 179 14.46 -9.41 20.36
C GLY A 179 13.53 -8.46 21.11
N VAL A 180 12.23 -8.75 21.12
CA VAL A 180 11.23 -7.97 21.86
C VAL A 180 11.43 -8.15 23.38
N ALA A 181 11.60 -9.37 23.86
CA ALA A 181 11.82 -9.64 25.29
C ALA A 181 13.15 -9.06 25.81
N ALA A 182 14.19 -9.00 24.96
CA ALA A 182 15.47 -8.40 25.33
C ALA A 182 15.40 -6.87 25.43
N ALA A 183 14.57 -6.24 24.60
CA ALA A 183 14.42 -4.79 24.55
C ALA A 183 13.41 -4.24 25.56
N ASP A 184 12.43 -5.04 25.98
CA ASP A 184 11.33 -4.62 26.83
C ASP A 184 11.51 -5.17 28.25
N THR A 185 11.77 -4.28 29.22
CA THR A 185 11.96 -4.64 30.62
C THR A 185 10.66 -4.92 31.36
N THR A 186 9.51 -4.59 30.77
CA THR A 186 8.18 -4.79 31.40
C THR A 186 7.59 -6.16 31.08
N LEU A 187 8.10 -6.84 30.04
CA LEU A 187 7.66 -8.18 29.67
C LEU A 187 8.21 -9.26 30.62
N ASN A 188 7.41 -10.29 30.88
CA ASN A 188 7.88 -11.46 31.59
C ASN A 188 8.86 -12.27 30.72
N LYS A 189 10.16 -11.96 30.87
CA LYS A 189 11.23 -12.55 30.05
C LYS A 189 11.30 -14.07 30.15
N GLU A 190 10.98 -14.64 31.31
CA GLU A 190 11.02 -16.08 31.50
C GLU A 190 9.97 -16.79 30.66
N GLN A 191 8.74 -16.29 30.65
CA GLN A 191 7.66 -16.87 29.82
C GLN A 191 7.95 -16.74 28.31
N TRP A 192 8.37 -15.57 27.87
CA TRP A 192 8.72 -15.34 26.48
C TRP A 192 9.91 -16.17 25.99
N THR A 193 10.88 -16.41 26.89
CA THR A 193 12.03 -17.28 26.58
C THR A 193 11.58 -18.74 26.46
N VAL A 194 10.70 -19.21 27.35
CA VAL A 194 10.13 -20.56 27.28
C VAL A 194 9.34 -20.76 26.03
N ASP A 195 8.48 -19.78 25.66
CA ASP A 195 7.69 -19.82 24.44
C ASP A 195 8.57 -19.83 23.18
N ALA A 196 9.65 -19.05 23.17
CA ALA A 196 10.62 -19.05 22.07
C ALA A 196 11.35 -20.40 21.94
N LEU A 197 11.76 -20.99 23.06
CA LEU A 197 12.47 -22.28 23.10
C LEU A 197 11.56 -23.46 22.76
N SER A 198 10.27 -23.41 23.16
CA SER A 198 9.29 -24.47 22.86
C SER A 198 9.02 -24.62 21.34
N LEU A 199 9.41 -23.64 20.55
CA LEU A 199 9.23 -23.65 19.09
C LEU A 199 10.41 -24.24 18.32
N ILE A 200 11.53 -24.49 19.03
CA ILE A 200 12.75 -25.04 18.43
C ILE A 200 12.80 -26.58 18.62
N HIS A 201 11.96 -27.12 19.46
CA HIS A 201 11.78 -28.55 19.73
C HIS A 201 10.51 -29.09 19.10
#